data_8fbab6dd8a0bea8d5d6c8ce5820f76b5
#
_entry.id   8fbab6dd8a0bea8d5d6c8ce5820f76b5
#
_cell.length_a   1.000
_cell.length_b   1.000
_cell.length_c   1.000
_cell.angle_alpha   90.00
_cell.angle_beta   90.00
_cell.angle_gamma   90.00
#
_symmetry.space_group_name_H-M   'P 1'
#
loop_
_entity.id
_entity.type
_entity.pdbx_description
1 polymer ?
#
loop_
_entity_poly.entity_id
_entity_poly.type
_entity_poly.pdbx_seq_one_letter_code
_entity_poly.pdbx_strand_id
1 'polypeptide(L)'
;DSAQFEMIYNPEFFASLPEHEVRGVLKHEFYHLVFEHVTSRKPEGVPHKTWNIAADLAINSHLVGELPELACMPGTAPFEELPKGESAEWYLSRITDEQADQCSDGGGEGKPGKGGKPGEDGKPGNFDSHDGWSDSDEVSDEATQMAKERLKQSMKDAAKEASQSAKGWGTVSAGVKKEIIKRLETTVDWRKVMRYFIKTSQRASRSSSVKRINRRYAYIHPGKKVKRQAKIA
;
A
#
# COMPACT_ATOMS: atom_id res chain seq x y z
N ASP A 1 5.62 21.50 5.21
CA ASP A 1 4.64 20.40 5.02
C ASP A 1 5.34 19.21 4.33
N SER A 2 5.92 18.34 5.13
CA SER A 2 6.53 17.12 4.62
C SER A 2 5.48 16.02 4.70
N ALA A 3 5.09 15.45 3.56
CA ALA A 3 4.26 14.25 3.53
C ALA A 3 5.01 13.10 4.23
N GLN A 4 4.60 12.79 5.45
CA GLN A 4 5.17 11.77 6.31
C GLN A 4 4.06 10.93 6.90
N PHE A 5 4.34 9.65 7.11
CA PHE A 5 3.47 8.80 7.92
C PHE A 5 3.91 8.98 9.38
N GLU A 6 2.93 9.22 10.25
CA GLU A 6 3.14 9.37 11.69
C GLU A 6 2.56 8.15 12.40
N MET A 7 3.30 7.60 13.35
CA MET A 7 2.86 6.52 14.21
C MET A 7 2.67 7.06 15.62
N ILE A 8 1.44 7.05 16.08
CA ILE A 8 1.09 7.43 17.46
C ILE A 8 0.99 6.15 18.29
N TYR A 9 1.65 6.08 19.42
CA TYR A 9 1.65 4.88 20.25
C TYR A 9 1.48 5.21 21.74
N ASN A 10 0.95 4.25 22.49
CA ASN A 10 0.85 4.32 23.94
C ASN A 10 2.12 3.73 24.61
N PRO A 11 2.96 4.54 25.29
CA PRO A 11 4.18 4.04 25.92
C PRO A 11 3.92 3.00 27.01
N GLU A 12 2.82 3.09 27.76
CA GLU A 12 2.48 2.14 28.82
C GLU A 12 2.11 0.78 28.23
N PHE A 13 1.37 0.76 27.12
CA PHE A 13 1.05 -0.45 26.38
C PHE A 13 2.32 -1.14 25.88
N PHE A 14 3.20 -0.40 25.21
CA PHE A 14 4.46 -0.96 24.69
C PHE A 14 5.37 -1.48 25.83
N ALA A 15 5.40 -0.80 26.97
CA ALA A 15 6.18 -1.24 28.12
C ALA A 15 5.62 -2.53 28.78
N SER A 16 4.34 -2.84 28.58
CA SER A 16 3.71 -4.05 29.10
C SER A 16 3.93 -5.29 28.24
N LEU A 17 4.33 -5.11 26.98
CA LEU A 17 4.51 -6.20 26.01
C LEU A 17 5.91 -6.82 26.12
N PRO A 18 6.04 -8.13 25.92
CA PRO A 18 7.33 -8.76 25.73
C PRO A 18 7.95 -8.31 24.38
N GLU A 19 9.28 -8.37 24.29
CA GLU A 19 10.02 -7.85 23.13
C GLU A 19 9.58 -8.42 21.77
N HIS A 20 9.17 -9.69 21.73
CA HIS A 20 8.72 -10.31 20.48
C HIS A 20 7.37 -9.76 20.02
N GLU A 21 6.45 -9.44 20.95
CA GLU A 21 5.17 -8.81 20.63
C GLU A 21 5.34 -7.34 20.23
N VAL A 22 6.23 -6.60 20.88
CA VAL A 22 6.59 -5.24 20.44
C VAL A 22 7.04 -5.25 18.99
N ARG A 23 7.90 -6.19 18.62
CA ARG A 23 8.32 -6.35 17.22
C ARG A 23 7.18 -6.75 16.30
N GLY A 24 6.28 -7.59 16.77
CA GLY A 24 5.08 -8.00 16.04
C GLY A 24 4.16 -6.82 15.74
N VAL A 25 3.87 -5.98 16.75
CA VAL A 25 3.06 -4.77 16.59
C VAL A 25 3.70 -3.79 15.61
N LEU A 26 5.01 -3.54 15.73
CA LEU A 26 5.71 -2.67 14.78
C LEU A 26 5.69 -3.20 13.35
N LYS A 27 5.78 -4.52 13.15
CA LYS A 27 5.62 -5.13 11.83
C LYS A 27 4.19 -4.98 11.31
N HIS A 28 3.19 -5.12 12.18
CA HIS A 28 1.78 -4.95 11.85
C HIS A 28 1.53 -3.57 11.26
N GLU A 29 1.93 -2.50 11.97
CA GLU A 29 1.81 -1.13 11.49
C GLU A 29 2.53 -0.90 10.17
N PHE A 30 3.75 -1.41 10.08
CA PHE A 30 4.52 -1.29 8.85
C PHE A 30 3.86 -2.00 7.67
N TYR A 31 3.21 -3.15 7.90
CA TYR A 31 2.52 -3.87 6.83
C TYR A 31 1.28 -3.14 6.34
N HIS A 32 0.59 -2.36 7.17
CA HIS A 32 -0.48 -1.48 6.71
C HIS A 32 0.02 -0.47 5.67
N LEU A 33 1.21 0.09 5.87
CA LEU A 33 1.85 0.98 4.88
C LEU A 33 2.26 0.23 3.62
N VAL A 34 2.92 -0.93 3.78
CA VAL A 34 3.39 -1.77 2.65
C VAL A 34 2.25 -2.24 1.79
N PHE A 35 1.12 -2.62 2.39
CA PHE A 35 -0.05 -3.11 1.67
C PHE A 35 -0.99 -1.99 1.24
N GLU A 36 -0.62 -0.73 1.47
CA GLU A 36 -1.39 0.47 1.09
C GLU A 36 -2.79 0.54 1.72
N HIS A 37 -3.01 -0.08 2.86
CA HIS A 37 -4.31 -0.09 3.54
C HIS A 37 -4.72 1.31 3.98
N VAL A 38 -3.73 2.15 4.34
CA VAL A 38 -3.92 3.54 4.81
C VAL A 38 -4.26 4.50 3.67
N THR A 39 -3.78 4.25 2.45
CA THR A 39 -3.67 5.31 1.43
C THR A 39 -4.60 5.16 0.24
N SER A 40 -4.80 3.97 -0.30
CA SER A 40 -5.49 3.87 -1.60
C SER A 40 -6.32 2.61 -1.79
N ARG A 41 -6.26 1.70 -0.84
CA ARG A 41 -6.83 0.37 -1.03
C ARG A 41 -8.23 0.22 -0.45
N LYS A 42 -8.64 1.15 0.42
CA LYS A 42 -9.99 1.15 0.98
C LYS A 42 -11.01 1.36 -0.14
N PRO A 43 -11.99 0.45 -0.32
CA PRO A 43 -13.04 0.64 -1.32
C PRO A 43 -13.95 1.80 -0.92
N GLU A 44 -14.46 2.50 -1.94
CA GLU A 44 -15.39 3.61 -1.76
C GLU A 44 -16.71 3.11 -1.11
N GLY A 45 -17.24 3.87 -0.14
CA GLY A 45 -18.50 3.54 0.54
C GLY A 45 -18.41 2.47 1.63
N VAL A 46 -17.23 1.89 1.90
CA VAL A 46 -17.05 0.92 2.98
C VAL A 46 -16.80 1.66 4.30
N PRO A 47 -17.50 1.28 5.41
CA PRO A 47 -17.20 1.82 6.73
C PRO A 47 -15.74 1.62 7.11
N HIS A 48 -15.13 2.63 7.70
CA HIS A 48 -13.71 2.59 8.08
C HIS A 48 -13.40 1.43 9.02
N LYS A 49 -14.26 1.22 10.01
CA LYS A 49 -14.18 0.14 11.00
C LYS A 49 -14.11 -1.25 10.36
N THR A 50 -15.02 -1.55 9.44
CA THR A 50 -15.07 -2.86 8.76
C THR A 50 -13.84 -3.08 7.89
N TRP A 51 -13.35 -2.00 7.23
CA TRP A 51 -12.12 -2.06 6.46
C TRP A 51 -10.89 -2.34 7.33
N ASN A 52 -10.78 -1.68 8.49
CA ASN A 52 -9.66 -1.90 9.43
C ASN A 52 -9.57 -3.37 9.85
N ILE A 53 -10.69 -3.94 10.30
CA ILE A 53 -10.72 -5.34 10.73
C ILE A 53 -10.33 -6.28 9.59
N ALA A 54 -10.81 -6.02 8.39
CA ALA A 54 -10.44 -6.82 7.21
C ALA A 54 -8.95 -6.71 6.89
N ALA A 55 -8.37 -5.51 7.02
CA ALA A 55 -6.96 -5.26 6.82
C ALA A 55 -6.10 -5.94 7.91
N ASP A 56 -6.55 -5.87 9.17
CA ASP A 56 -5.89 -6.52 10.31
C ASP A 56 -5.86 -8.04 10.14
N LEU A 57 -6.98 -8.65 9.78
CA LEU A 57 -7.04 -10.10 9.54
C LEU A 57 -6.05 -10.54 8.44
N ALA A 58 -5.92 -9.73 7.38
CA ALA A 58 -4.97 -10.02 6.31
C ALA A 58 -3.53 -9.97 6.81
N ILE A 59 -3.18 -8.94 7.58
CA ILE A 59 -1.82 -8.77 8.13
C ILE A 59 -1.53 -9.80 9.21
N ASN A 60 -2.44 -9.98 10.14
CA ASN A 60 -2.26 -10.85 11.30
C ASN A 60 -2.08 -12.31 10.89
N SER A 61 -2.66 -12.72 9.77
CA SER A 61 -2.38 -14.03 9.15
C SER A 61 -0.88 -14.32 8.97
N HIS A 62 -0.07 -13.29 8.80
CA HIS A 62 1.37 -13.40 8.57
C HIS A 62 2.21 -13.26 9.85
N LEU A 63 1.59 -12.86 10.96
CA LEU A 63 2.24 -12.56 12.23
C LEU A 63 1.82 -13.51 13.36
N VAL A 64 1.48 -14.74 13.01
CA VAL A 64 1.03 -15.77 13.98
C VAL A 64 2.10 -16.01 15.04
N GLY A 65 1.74 -15.81 16.32
CA GLY A 65 2.65 -15.97 17.45
C GLY A 65 3.63 -14.79 17.67
N GLU A 66 3.47 -13.71 16.92
CA GLU A 66 4.24 -12.48 17.10
C GLU A 66 3.39 -11.34 17.67
N LEU A 67 2.07 -11.51 17.74
CA LEU A 67 1.13 -10.49 18.21
C LEU A 67 0.57 -10.84 19.57
N PRO A 68 0.12 -9.84 20.37
CA PRO A 68 -0.60 -10.06 21.60
C PRO A 68 -1.88 -10.90 21.37
N GLU A 69 -2.30 -11.62 22.42
CA GLU A 69 -3.51 -12.48 22.38
C GLU A 69 -4.80 -11.70 22.02
N LEU A 70 -4.79 -10.39 22.24
CA LEU A 70 -5.91 -9.50 21.91
C LEU A 70 -6.06 -9.22 20.40
N ALA A 71 -5.08 -9.59 19.59
CA ALA A 71 -5.13 -9.34 18.15
C ALA A 71 -6.22 -10.16 17.47
N CYS A 72 -7.04 -9.52 16.63
CA CYS A 72 -8.02 -10.21 15.79
C CYS A 72 -7.30 -11.13 14.79
N MET A 73 -7.55 -12.43 14.90
CA MET A 73 -6.86 -13.43 14.06
C MET A 73 -7.87 -14.28 13.30
N PRO A 74 -7.65 -14.57 12.01
CA PRO A 74 -8.44 -15.56 11.30
C PRO A 74 -8.18 -16.95 11.89
N GLY A 75 -9.26 -17.73 12.07
CA GLY A 75 -9.24 -19.03 12.73
C GLY A 75 -9.40 -18.96 14.25
N THR A 76 -9.68 -17.79 14.82
CA THR A 76 -10.03 -17.60 16.24
C THR A 76 -11.34 -16.82 16.34
N ALA A 77 -12.01 -16.85 17.51
CA ALA A 77 -13.25 -16.10 17.73
C ALA A 77 -13.04 -14.59 17.50
N PRO A 78 -13.94 -13.91 16.83
CA PRO A 78 -15.18 -14.36 16.18
C PRO A 78 -15.01 -14.82 14.71
N PHE A 79 -13.78 -15.10 14.25
CA PHE A 79 -13.43 -15.40 12.85
C PHE A 79 -12.94 -16.83 12.65
N GLU A 80 -13.51 -17.81 13.42
CA GLU A 80 -13.08 -19.21 13.40
C GLU A 80 -13.14 -19.85 12.01
N GLU A 81 -14.15 -19.46 11.21
CA GLU A 81 -14.38 -20.03 9.88
C GLU A 81 -13.51 -19.41 8.79
N LEU A 82 -12.80 -18.30 9.10
CA LEU A 82 -12.01 -17.60 8.10
C LEU A 82 -10.61 -18.23 7.99
N PRO A 83 -10.19 -18.63 6.76
CA PRO A 83 -8.85 -19.15 6.53
C PRO A 83 -7.79 -18.06 6.70
N LYS A 84 -6.54 -18.45 6.97
CA LYS A 84 -5.38 -17.55 7.01
C LYS A 84 -4.82 -17.30 5.63
N GLY A 85 -4.21 -16.13 5.43
CA GLY A 85 -3.42 -15.81 4.24
C GLY A 85 -4.21 -15.21 3.08
N GLU A 86 -5.45 -14.81 3.32
CA GLU A 86 -6.27 -14.13 2.31
C GLU A 86 -6.03 -12.62 2.29
N SER A 87 -6.52 -11.93 1.26
CA SER A 87 -6.38 -10.47 1.13
C SER A 87 -7.42 -9.71 1.96
N ALA A 88 -7.15 -8.43 2.25
CA ALA A 88 -8.09 -7.58 2.97
C ALA A 88 -9.46 -7.50 2.29
N GLU A 89 -9.49 -7.42 0.95
CA GLU A 89 -10.74 -7.39 0.18
C GLU A 89 -11.51 -8.72 0.27
N TRP A 90 -10.79 -9.83 0.35
CA TRP A 90 -11.39 -11.14 0.54
C TRP A 90 -12.07 -11.23 1.91
N TYR A 91 -11.38 -10.83 2.98
CA TYR A 91 -11.97 -10.79 4.33
C TYR A 91 -13.14 -9.80 4.38
N LEU A 92 -12.99 -8.61 3.80
CA LEU A 92 -14.06 -7.63 3.74
C LEU A 92 -15.36 -8.18 3.15
N SER A 93 -15.26 -9.05 2.14
CA SER A 93 -16.43 -9.67 1.51
C SER A 93 -17.12 -10.74 2.37
N ARG A 94 -16.53 -11.12 3.49
CA ARG A 94 -16.96 -12.24 4.34
C ARG A 94 -17.27 -11.89 5.78
N ILE A 95 -16.73 -10.76 6.25
CA ILE A 95 -17.00 -10.25 7.60
C ILE A 95 -18.43 -9.73 7.64
N THR A 96 -19.17 -10.15 8.67
CA THR A 96 -20.50 -9.59 8.99
C THR A 96 -20.35 -8.38 9.89
N ASP A 97 -21.35 -7.49 9.89
CA ASP A 97 -21.34 -6.32 10.77
C ASP A 97 -21.29 -6.72 12.25
N GLU A 98 -21.95 -7.83 12.63
CA GLU A 98 -21.92 -8.37 13.98
C GLU A 98 -20.51 -8.83 14.40
N GLN A 99 -19.77 -9.48 13.52
CA GLN A 99 -18.38 -9.87 13.78
C GLN A 99 -17.46 -8.64 13.89
N ALA A 100 -17.70 -7.63 13.06
CA ALA A 100 -16.97 -6.37 13.12
C ALA A 100 -17.22 -5.64 14.44
N ASP A 101 -18.45 -5.67 14.94
CA ASP A 101 -18.79 -5.08 16.24
C ASP A 101 -18.13 -5.80 17.40
N GLN A 102 -18.09 -7.12 17.39
CA GLN A 102 -17.44 -7.92 18.43
C GLN A 102 -15.93 -7.66 18.54
N CYS A 103 -15.23 -7.44 17.43
CA CYS A 103 -13.80 -7.15 17.43
C CYS A 103 -13.45 -5.72 17.90
N SER A 104 -14.37 -4.78 17.75
CA SER A 104 -14.11 -3.38 18.10
C SER A 104 -14.55 -3.00 19.52
N ASP A 105 -15.35 -3.82 20.18
CA ASP A 105 -15.93 -3.51 21.51
C ASP A 105 -14.88 -3.56 22.65
N GLY A 106 -13.63 -3.95 22.35
CA GLY A 106 -12.50 -3.86 23.29
C GLY A 106 -11.81 -2.48 23.36
N GLY A 107 -12.07 -1.60 22.41
CA GLY A 107 -11.64 -0.21 22.40
C GLY A 107 -12.81 0.70 22.72
N GLY A 108 -13.00 1.05 23.99
CA GLY A 108 -14.00 2.06 24.37
C GLY A 108 -13.81 3.34 23.55
N GLU A 109 -14.90 4.06 23.28
CA GLU A 109 -14.90 5.45 22.77
C GLU A 109 -13.91 6.30 23.58
N GLY A 110 -12.64 6.20 23.26
CA GLY A 110 -11.55 6.94 23.88
C GLY A 110 -11.31 8.21 23.11
N LYS A 111 -11.74 9.33 23.69
CA LYS A 111 -11.17 10.64 23.35
C LYS A 111 -9.65 10.50 23.22
N PRO A 112 -8.99 11.20 22.27
CA PRO A 112 -7.55 11.16 22.14
C PRO A 112 -6.91 11.47 23.50
N GLY A 113 -6.14 10.55 24.07
CA GLY A 113 -5.33 10.80 25.25
C GLY A 113 -5.54 9.93 26.50
N LYS A 114 -6.37 8.91 26.49
CA LYS A 114 -6.38 7.95 27.62
C LYS A 114 -6.28 6.52 27.10
N GLY A 115 -5.10 5.91 27.36
CA GLY A 115 -4.84 4.51 27.13
C GLY A 115 -5.96 3.64 27.69
N GLY A 116 -6.60 2.88 26.82
CA GLY A 116 -7.55 1.87 27.24
C GLY A 116 -6.83 0.84 28.11
N LYS A 117 -7.33 0.64 29.34
CA LYS A 117 -6.96 -0.55 30.11
C LYS A 117 -7.38 -1.79 29.33
N PRO A 118 -6.64 -2.90 29.40
CA PRO A 118 -7.14 -4.19 28.91
C PRO A 118 -8.53 -4.41 29.47
N GLY A 119 -9.50 -4.70 28.60
CA GLY A 119 -10.88 -4.90 29.01
C GLY A 119 -10.96 -5.97 30.11
N GLU A 120 -11.63 -5.65 31.18
CA GLU A 120 -11.76 -6.49 32.39
C GLU A 120 -12.51 -7.80 32.11
N ASP A 121 -13.06 -7.99 30.91
CA ASP A 121 -13.93 -9.11 30.52
C ASP A 121 -13.29 -10.13 29.56
N GLY A 122 -11.99 -10.07 29.29
CA GLY A 122 -11.27 -11.09 28.48
C GLY A 122 -11.77 -11.26 27.03
N LYS A 123 -12.51 -10.30 26.50
CA LYS A 123 -12.94 -10.29 25.09
C LYS A 123 -11.77 -9.86 24.20
N PRO A 124 -11.57 -10.53 23.05
CA PRO A 124 -10.61 -10.06 22.07
C PRO A 124 -11.01 -8.66 21.65
N GLY A 125 -10.17 -7.68 21.94
CA GLY A 125 -10.32 -6.30 21.52
C GLY A 125 -9.28 -5.97 20.47
N ASN A 126 -9.58 -5.01 19.61
CA ASN A 126 -8.55 -4.48 18.72
C ASN A 126 -7.51 -3.73 19.56
N PHE A 127 -6.25 -4.16 19.54
CA PHE A 127 -5.16 -3.48 20.24
C PHE A 127 -4.74 -2.18 19.54
N ASP A 128 -5.32 -1.95 18.37
CA ASP A 128 -4.96 -0.89 17.44
C ASP A 128 -6.20 -0.09 17.05
N SER A 129 -6.07 1.24 17.11
CA SER A 129 -7.10 2.21 16.71
C SER A 129 -6.60 2.98 15.49
N HIS A 130 -7.21 2.72 14.37
CA HIS A 130 -6.87 3.38 13.10
C HIS A 130 -7.72 4.63 12.84
N ASP A 131 -8.19 5.29 13.90
CA ASP A 131 -9.08 6.45 13.80
C ASP A 131 -8.45 7.61 13.01
N GLY A 132 -7.12 7.75 13.07
CA GLY A 132 -6.37 8.76 12.32
C GLY A 132 -6.30 8.55 10.80
N TRP A 133 -6.75 7.40 10.29
CA TRP A 133 -6.72 7.16 8.83
C TRP A 133 -7.80 7.96 8.08
N SER A 134 -8.86 8.41 8.77
CA SER A 134 -9.90 9.26 8.19
C SER A 134 -9.39 10.66 7.83
N ASP A 135 -8.36 11.14 8.51
CA ASP A 135 -7.80 12.46 8.28
C ASP A 135 -6.99 12.54 6.97
N SER A 136 -6.74 11.39 6.33
CA SER A 136 -6.09 11.31 5.02
C SER A 136 -6.90 11.97 3.89
N ASP A 137 -8.20 12.16 4.07
CA ASP A 137 -9.07 12.82 3.10
C ASP A 137 -8.79 14.34 2.99
N GLU A 138 -8.12 14.94 3.98
CA GLU A 138 -7.67 16.34 3.98
C GLU A 138 -6.28 16.53 3.34
N VAL A 139 -5.55 15.45 3.08
CA VAL A 139 -4.20 15.50 2.50
C VAL A 139 -4.28 15.58 0.98
N SER A 140 -3.54 16.51 0.37
CA SER A 140 -3.52 16.63 -1.08
C SER A 140 -3.00 15.35 -1.77
N ASP A 141 -3.58 15.03 -2.92
CA ASP A 141 -3.16 13.88 -3.75
C ASP A 141 -1.65 13.88 -4.04
N GLU A 142 -1.08 15.07 -4.25
CA GLU A 142 0.36 15.23 -4.50
C GLU A 142 1.20 14.83 -3.29
N ALA A 143 0.80 15.24 -2.09
CA ALA A 143 1.51 14.90 -0.85
C ALA A 143 1.44 13.39 -0.58
N THR A 144 0.26 12.79 -0.77
CA THR A 144 0.04 11.35 -0.66
C THR A 144 0.91 10.58 -1.64
N GLN A 145 1.01 11.04 -2.88
CA GLN A 145 1.85 10.42 -3.90
C GLN A 145 3.34 10.51 -3.58
N MET A 146 3.79 11.67 -3.09
CA MET A 146 5.17 11.84 -2.64
C MET A 146 5.51 10.91 -1.46
N ALA A 147 4.61 10.76 -0.48
CA ALA A 147 4.80 9.84 0.64
C ALA A 147 4.91 8.39 0.17
N LYS A 148 4.06 7.96 -0.76
CA LYS A 148 4.11 6.62 -1.38
C LYS A 148 5.41 6.37 -2.12
N GLU A 149 5.89 7.34 -2.89
CA GLU A 149 7.15 7.20 -3.63
C GLU A 149 8.35 7.08 -2.68
N ARG A 150 8.39 7.89 -1.61
CA ARG A 150 9.42 7.79 -0.57
C ARG A 150 9.39 6.43 0.12
N LEU A 151 8.20 5.97 0.53
CA LEU A 151 8.02 4.65 1.12
C LEU A 151 8.50 3.55 0.17
N LYS A 152 8.10 3.61 -1.09
CA LYS A 152 8.53 2.63 -2.11
C LYS A 152 10.05 2.64 -2.31
N GLN A 153 10.69 3.80 -2.27
CA GLN A 153 12.15 3.89 -2.35
C GLN A 153 12.81 3.27 -1.12
N SER A 154 12.35 3.61 0.08
CA SER A 154 12.86 3.03 1.33
C SER A 154 12.69 1.50 1.37
N MET A 155 11.55 0.99 0.89
CA MET A 155 11.33 -0.45 0.76
C MET A 155 12.28 -1.12 -0.22
N LYS A 156 12.60 -0.47 -1.35
CA LYS A 156 13.58 -0.99 -2.32
C LYS A 156 14.98 -1.08 -1.72
N ASP A 157 15.38 -0.05 -1.00
CA ASP A 157 16.70 0.01 -0.37
C ASP A 157 16.81 -1.04 0.74
N ALA A 158 15.78 -1.19 1.58
CA ALA A 158 15.70 -2.23 2.61
C ALA A 158 15.68 -3.65 2.01
N ALA A 159 14.92 -3.88 0.93
CA ALA A 159 14.88 -5.19 0.26
C ALA A 159 16.23 -5.55 -0.37
N LYS A 160 16.95 -4.57 -0.92
CA LYS A 160 18.30 -4.75 -1.45
C LYS A 160 19.28 -5.10 -0.34
N GLU A 161 19.25 -4.36 0.76
CA GLU A 161 20.09 -4.62 1.95
C GLU A 161 19.79 -5.99 2.53
N ALA A 162 18.52 -6.34 2.73
CA ALA A 162 18.10 -7.66 3.20
C ALA A 162 18.61 -8.79 2.30
N SER A 163 18.61 -8.59 0.98
CA SER A 163 19.10 -9.59 0.01
C SER A 163 20.62 -9.77 0.05
N GLN A 164 21.35 -8.76 0.50
CA GLN A 164 22.81 -8.76 0.62
C GLN A 164 23.29 -9.14 2.02
N SER A 165 22.43 -9.06 3.02
CA SER A 165 22.74 -9.36 4.41
C SER A 165 22.86 -10.87 4.64
N ALA A 166 23.80 -11.26 5.52
CA ALA A 166 23.92 -12.65 5.97
C ALA A 166 22.67 -13.16 6.72
N LYS A 167 21.90 -12.26 7.34
CA LYS A 167 20.62 -12.58 8.00
C LYS A 167 19.44 -12.64 7.02
N GLY A 168 19.61 -12.23 5.77
CA GLY A 168 18.57 -12.21 4.75
C GLY A 168 17.36 -11.38 5.16
N TRP A 169 16.18 -11.89 4.90
CA TRP A 169 14.89 -11.25 5.24
C TRP A 169 14.47 -11.49 6.70
N GLY A 170 15.31 -12.10 7.51
CA GLY A 170 15.04 -12.35 8.92
C GLY A 170 13.77 -13.17 9.15
N THR A 171 12.88 -12.68 10.01
CA THR A 171 11.62 -13.35 10.38
C THR A 171 10.44 -13.01 9.47
N VAL A 172 10.67 -12.28 8.36
CA VAL A 172 9.60 -11.94 7.40
C VAL A 172 9.10 -13.21 6.71
N SER A 173 7.78 -13.44 6.77
CA SER A 173 7.19 -14.62 6.16
C SER A 173 7.38 -14.65 4.64
N ALA A 174 7.44 -15.85 4.05
CA ALA A 174 7.61 -16.01 2.61
C ALA A 174 6.48 -15.35 1.79
N GLY A 175 5.26 -15.34 2.32
CA GLY A 175 4.11 -14.68 1.72
C GLY A 175 4.29 -13.16 1.64
N VAL A 176 4.66 -12.52 2.75
CA VAL A 176 4.92 -11.08 2.81
C VAL A 176 6.10 -10.71 1.94
N LYS A 177 7.20 -11.49 1.96
CA LYS A 177 8.35 -11.27 1.07
C LYS A 177 7.94 -11.26 -0.40
N LYS A 178 7.14 -12.24 -0.82
CA LYS A 178 6.65 -12.34 -2.20
C LYS A 178 5.80 -11.12 -2.58
N GLU A 179 4.92 -10.68 -1.69
CA GLU A 179 4.06 -9.52 -1.93
C GLU A 179 4.86 -8.21 -1.98
N ILE A 180 5.84 -8.03 -1.10
CA ILE A 180 6.76 -6.88 -1.15
C ILE A 180 7.51 -6.85 -2.49
N ILE A 181 8.10 -7.94 -2.90
CA ILE A 181 8.84 -8.03 -4.17
C ILE A 181 7.92 -7.69 -5.34
N LYS A 182 6.72 -8.26 -5.38
CA LYS A 182 5.72 -8.00 -6.42
C LYS A 182 5.34 -6.51 -6.50
N ARG A 183 5.21 -5.82 -5.36
CA ARG A 183 4.91 -4.37 -5.32
C ARG A 183 6.11 -3.50 -5.70
N LEU A 184 7.32 -3.96 -5.44
CA LEU A 184 8.54 -3.28 -5.86
C LEU A 184 8.85 -3.47 -7.34
N GLU A 185 8.38 -4.56 -7.95
CA GLU A 185 8.48 -4.79 -9.39
C GLU A 185 7.68 -3.71 -10.12
N THR A 186 8.40 -2.91 -10.89
CA THR A 186 7.76 -1.90 -11.74
C THR A 186 7.10 -2.62 -12.89
N THR A 187 5.78 -2.70 -12.91
CA THR A 187 5.04 -3.17 -14.08
C THR A 187 5.26 -2.17 -15.20
N VAL A 188 6.19 -2.49 -16.08
CA VAL A 188 6.44 -1.70 -17.28
C VAL A 188 5.22 -1.84 -18.17
N ASP A 189 4.45 -0.75 -18.34
CA ASP A 189 3.40 -0.72 -19.35
C ASP A 189 4.05 -0.78 -20.75
N TRP A 190 4.25 -2.02 -21.23
CA TRP A 190 4.86 -2.30 -22.51
C TRP A 190 4.15 -1.56 -23.66
N ARG A 191 2.85 -1.25 -23.51
CA ARG A 191 2.09 -0.48 -24.50
C ARG A 191 2.56 0.97 -24.57
N LYS A 192 2.87 1.60 -23.41
CA LYS A 192 3.47 2.93 -23.36
C LYS A 192 4.88 2.92 -23.93
N VAL A 193 5.69 1.94 -23.56
CA VAL A 193 7.05 1.77 -24.08
C VAL A 193 7.01 1.56 -25.59
N MET A 194 6.14 0.69 -26.08
CA MET A 194 5.97 0.44 -27.52
C MET A 194 5.50 1.69 -28.28
N ARG A 195 4.53 2.43 -27.74
CA ARG A 195 4.10 3.70 -28.35
C ARG A 195 5.24 4.72 -28.41
N TYR A 196 6.03 4.82 -27.33
CA TYR A 196 7.18 5.72 -27.31
C TYR A 196 8.24 5.26 -28.33
N PHE A 197 8.56 3.97 -28.38
CA PHE A 197 9.48 3.39 -29.34
C PHE A 197 9.03 3.64 -30.79
N ILE A 198 7.77 3.34 -31.11
CA ILE A 198 7.21 3.60 -32.44
C ILE A 198 7.29 5.09 -32.77
N LYS A 199 6.97 5.97 -31.81
CA LYS A 199 6.99 7.42 -31.99
C LYS A 199 8.41 7.96 -32.22
N THR A 200 9.41 7.39 -31.54
CA THR A 200 10.82 7.80 -31.67
C THR A 200 11.53 7.16 -32.85
N SER A 201 11.18 5.91 -33.20
CA SER A 201 11.75 5.20 -34.36
C SER A 201 11.11 5.60 -35.70
N GLN A 202 9.99 6.35 -35.67
CA GLN A 202 9.47 6.95 -36.89
C GLN A 202 10.40 8.06 -37.39
N ARG A 203 11.37 7.68 -38.19
CA ARG A 203 12.18 8.69 -38.95
C ARG A 203 11.30 9.36 -39.98
N ALA A 204 10.99 10.62 -39.74
CA ALA A 204 10.39 11.47 -40.74
C ALA A 204 11.47 11.89 -41.76
N SER A 205 11.53 11.26 -42.91
CA SER A 205 12.32 11.80 -44.00
C SER A 205 11.65 13.07 -44.52
N ARG A 206 12.34 14.19 -44.35
CA ARG A 206 11.88 15.48 -44.85
C ARG A 206 12.46 15.68 -46.25
N SER A 207 11.62 15.80 -47.21
CA SER A 207 11.99 16.20 -48.60
C SER A 207 11.36 17.55 -48.95
N SER A 208 12.04 18.34 -49.72
CA SER A 208 11.48 19.56 -50.29
C SER A 208 10.55 19.22 -51.48
N SER A 209 9.49 19.96 -51.64
CA SER A 209 8.54 19.76 -52.76
C SER A 209 8.03 21.09 -53.28
N VAL A 210 8.16 21.27 -54.57
CA VAL A 210 7.65 22.46 -55.26
C VAL A 210 6.11 22.52 -55.29
N LYS A 211 5.46 21.34 -55.10
CA LYS A 211 3.97 21.23 -55.04
C LYS A 211 3.35 21.80 -53.76
N ARG A 212 4.16 22.18 -52.76
CA ARG A 212 3.68 22.78 -51.50
C ARG A 212 4.35 24.12 -51.28
N ILE A 213 3.54 25.11 -50.94
CA ILE A 213 4.02 26.45 -50.61
C ILE A 213 4.72 26.41 -49.26
N ASN A 214 5.88 27.02 -49.15
CA ASN A 214 6.57 27.25 -47.90
C ASN A 214 5.79 28.31 -47.10
N ARG A 215 5.29 27.94 -45.91
CA ARG A 215 4.47 28.87 -45.10
C ARG A 215 5.24 30.09 -44.58
N ARG A 216 6.58 30.00 -44.50
CA ARG A 216 7.41 31.09 -43.98
C ARG A 216 7.97 32.00 -45.04
N TYR A 217 8.27 31.41 -46.22
CA TYR A 217 8.81 32.11 -47.38
C TYR A 217 8.07 31.63 -48.63
N ALA A 218 6.85 32.14 -48.79
CA ALA A 218 6.01 31.80 -49.92
C ALA A 218 6.71 32.21 -51.24
N TYR A 219 6.68 31.31 -52.23
CA TYR A 219 7.26 31.50 -53.56
C TYR A 219 8.80 31.62 -53.69
N ILE A 220 9.54 31.69 -52.59
CA ILE A 220 11.02 31.78 -52.60
C ILE A 220 11.64 30.40 -52.39
N HIS A 221 11.09 29.62 -51.46
CA HIS A 221 11.58 28.29 -51.11
C HIS A 221 10.51 27.22 -51.28
N PRO A 222 10.87 25.98 -51.69
CA PRO A 222 9.94 24.88 -51.79
C PRO A 222 9.38 24.47 -50.41
N GLY A 223 8.15 24.04 -50.38
CA GLY A 223 7.53 23.52 -49.18
C GLY A 223 8.11 22.18 -48.78
N LYS A 224 7.99 21.82 -47.47
CA LYS A 224 8.49 20.56 -46.92
C LYS A 224 7.42 19.48 -46.99
N LYS A 225 7.77 18.30 -47.52
CA LYS A 225 6.98 17.08 -47.47
C LYS A 225 7.58 16.13 -46.46
N VAL A 226 6.77 15.68 -45.50
CA VAL A 226 7.18 14.73 -44.50
C VAL A 226 6.60 13.37 -44.87
N LYS A 227 7.44 12.39 -45.17
CA LYS A 227 7.05 11.00 -45.30
C LYS A 227 7.34 10.32 -43.95
N ARG A 228 6.32 9.82 -43.30
CA ARG A 228 6.47 8.96 -42.11
C ARG A 228 6.61 7.52 -42.59
N GLN A 229 7.75 6.92 -42.36
CA GLN A 229 7.99 5.52 -42.63
C GLN A 229 8.22 4.82 -41.28
N ALA A 230 7.39 3.85 -40.92
CA ALA A 230 7.69 2.92 -39.86
C ALA A 230 8.52 1.76 -40.48
N LYS A 231 9.75 1.58 -40.03
CA LYS A 231 10.47 0.35 -40.27
C LYS A 231 10.10 -0.60 -39.12
N ILE A 232 9.32 -1.61 -39.42
CA ILE A 232 9.06 -2.75 -38.56
C ILE A 232 10.08 -3.81 -38.99
N ALA A 233 10.98 -4.15 -38.08
CA ALA A 233 11.91 -5.26 -38.27
C ALA A 233 11.23 -6.55 -37.82
#